data_4f30ce76579c54650ddc5fe7cac3ac7f
#
_entry.id   4f30ce76579c54650ddc5fe7cac3ac7f
#
_cell.length_a   1.000
_cell.length_b   1.000
_cell.length_c   1.000
_cell.angle_alpha   90.00
_cell.angle_beta   90.00
_cell.angle_gamma   90.00
#
_symmetry.space_group_name_H-M   'P 1'
#
loop_
_entity.id
_entity.type
_entity.pdbx_description
1 polymer ?
#
loop_
_entity_poly.entity_id
_entity_poly.type
_entity_poly.pdbx_seq_one_letter_code
_entity_poly.pdbx_strand_id
1 'polypeptide(L)'
;MLFRSAVSAKRLHIPLFHMEAGNRCKDECLPEETNRRIVDVISDVNMCYSEFARKYLADTGLPKERTYQTGSPMAEVLHMNLEKIQKSDVLERLGLEKDKYILLSAHREENIDSEKNFLSLFTAVNALAEKYDMPILYSCHPRSKHRLEQSGFQLDPRVRVNEPLGFNDYNKLQMNALAIVSDSGTLPEESSFYL
;
A
#
# COMPACT_ATOMS: atom_id res chain seq x y z
N MET A 1 11.68 -10.91 -5.00
CA MET A 1 12.17 -10.98 -6.40
C MET A 1 13.19 -9.89 -6.73
N LEU A 2 12.96 -8.64 -6.43
CA LEU A 2 13.82 -7.48 -6.79
C LEU A 2 15.31 -7.68 -6.44
N PHE A 3 15.61 -8.06 -5.20
CA PHE A 3 16.98 -8.28 -4.73
C PHE A 3 17.76 -9.30 -5.54
N ARG A 4 17.17 -10.49 -5.84
CA ARG A 4 17.85 -11.54 -6.60
C ARG A 4 18.20 -11.07 -8.01
N SER A 5 17.30 -10.37 -8.67
CA SER A 5 17.52 -9.81 -10.00
C SER A 5 18.60 -8.73 -9.99
N ALA A 6 18.61 -7.87 -8.96
CA ALA A 6 19.61 -6.81 -8.81
C ALA A 6 21.03 -7.38 -8.68
N VAL A 7 21.24 -8.40 -7.84
CA VAL A 7 22.54 -9.07 -7.69
C VAL A 7 22.99 -9.70 -9.01
N SER A 8 22.08 -10.38 -9.72
CA SER A 8 22.40 -11.01 -11.00
C SER A 8 22.77 -9.98 -12.06
N ALA A 9 22.00 -8.87 -12.18
CA ALA A 9 22.28 -7.80 -13.11
C ALA A 9 23.67 -7.17 -12.84
N LYS A 10 24.00 -6.93 -11.58
CA LYS A 10 25.28 -6.35 -11.19
C LYS A 10 26.45 -7.28 -11.53
N ARG A 11 26.32 -8.59 -11.33
CA ARG A 11 27.33 -9.59 -11.69
C ARG A 11 27.54 -9.71 -13.21
N LEU A 12 26.52 -9.38 -13.98
CA LEU A 12 26.57 -9.37 -15.46
C LEU A 12 26.98 -7.99 -16.01
N HIS A 13 27.39 -7.04 -15.16
CA HIS A 13 27.75 -5.66 -15.52
C HIS A 13 26.63 -4.90 -16.23
N ILE A 14 25.38 -5.24 -15.94
CA ILE A 14 24.21 -4.50 -16.42
C ILE A 14 23.97 -3.32 -15.48
N PRO A 15 23.86 -2.07 -16.01
CA PRO A 15 23.56 -0.90 -15.20
C PRO A 15 22.25 -1.07 -14.42
N LEU A 16 22.27 -0.78 -13.11
CA LEU A 16 21.15 -0.94 -12.21
C LEU A 16 20.63 0.41 -11.74
N PHE A 17 19.38 0.69 -12.08
CA PHE A 17 18.64 1.88 -11.63
C PHE A 17 17.61 1.45 -10.60
N HIS A 18 17.71 2.00 -9.39
CA HIS A 18 16.78 1.70 -8.31
C HIS A 18 15.76 2.83 -8.15
N MET A 19 14.53 2.59 -8.57
CA MET A 19 13.39 3.46 -8.28
C MET A 19 12.91 3.21 -6.84
N GLU A 20 12.33 4.24 -6.21
CA GLU A 20 11.93 4.21 -4.79
C GLU A 20 13.14 4.07 -3.83
N ALA A 21 14.31 4.49 -4.26
CA ALA A 21 15.53 4.40 -3.47
C ALA A 21 15.47 5.30 -2.23
N GLY A 22 16.07 4.84 -1.13
CA GLY A 22 16.13 5.59 0.12
C GLY A 22 14.87 5.57 0.97
N ASN A 23 13.79 4.96 0.52
CA ASN A 23 12.61 4.73 1.37
C ASN A 23 12.96 3.77 2.50
N ARG A 24 12.49 4.09 3.70
CA ARG A 24 12.81 3.36 4.93
C ARG A 24 11.58 3.08 5.75
N CYS A 25 11.60 1.93 6.41
CA CYS A 25 10.68 1.57 7.47
C CYS A 25 11.45 1.53 8.80
N LYS A 26 10.79 1.96 9.89
CA LYS A 26 11.37 1.85 11.23
C LYS A 26 11.35 0.42 11.76
N ASP A 27 10.51 -0.42 11.19
CA ASP A 27 10.42 -1.84 11.53
C ASP A 27 11.47 -2.63 10.75
N GLU A 28 12.54 -3.01 11.44
CA GLU A 28 13.64 -3.80 10.87
C GLU A 28 13.27 -5.28 10.65
N CYS A 29 12.14 -5.74 11.17
CA CYS A 29 11.64 -7.10 10.94
C CYS A 29 11.07 -7.29 9.54
N LEU A 30 10.83 -6.19 8.81
CA LEU A 30 10.34 -6.26 7.43
C LEU A 30 11.44 -6.73 6.46
N PRO A 31 11.25 -7.86 5.76
CA PRO A 31 12.23 -8.33 4.79
C PRO A 31 12.51 -7.31 3.68
N GLU A 32 11.53 -6.49 3.34
CA GLU A 32 11.66 -5.42 2.35
C GLU A 32 12.68 -4.37 2.76
N GLU A 33 12.76 -4.03 4.04
CA GLU A 33 13.71 -3.02 4.52
C GLU A 33 15.16 -3.46 4.27
N THR A 34 15.48 -4.72 4.57
CA THR A 34 16.79 -5.30 4.28
C THR A 34 17.07 -5.30 2.77
N ASN A 35 16.09 -5.72 1.96
CA ASN A 35 16.23 -5.75 0.51
C ASN A 35 16.45 -4.36 -0.08
N ARG A 36 15.72 -3.33 0.38
CA ARG A 36 15.89 -1.94 -0.05
C ARG A 36 17.31 -1.43 0.22
N ARG A 37 17.80 -1.61 1.45
CA ARG A 37 19.17 -1.19 1.83
C ARG A 37 20.24 -1.83 0.94
N ILE A 38 20.12 -3.13 0.66
CA ILE A 38 21.08 -3.81 -0.20
C ILE A 38 21.01 -3.26 -1.63
N VAL A 39 19.79 -3.09 -2.18
CA VAL A 39 19.62 -2.61 -3.56
C VAL A 39 20.09 -1.18 -3.69
N ASP A 40 19.87 -0.30 -2.70
CA ASP A 40 20.41 1.07 -2.69
C ASP A 40 21.94 1.08 -2.85
N VAL A 41 22.63 0.20 -2.11
CA VAL A 41 24.10 0.15 -2.11
C VAL A 41 24.65 -0.39 -3.42
N ILE A 42 24.04 -1.41 -4.01
CA ILE A 42 24.57 -2.05 -5.23
C ILE A 42 24.14 -1.36 -6.52
N SER A 43 23.19 -0.41 -6.45
CA SER A 43 22.68 0.29 -7.64
C SER A 43 23.70 1.30 -8.18
N ASP A 44 23.71 1.45 -9.49
CA ASP A 44 24.54 2.45 -10.18
C ASP A 44 23.91 3.83 -10.09
N VAL A 45 22.56 3.89 -10.07
CA VAL A 45 21.78 5.10 -9.93
C VAL A 45 20.63 4.86 -8.98
N ASN A 46 20.45 5.77 -8.01
CA ASN A 46 19.34 5.79 -7.08
C ASN A 46 18.36 6.92 -7.42
N MET A 47 17.09 6.58 -7.59
CA MET A 47 16.00 7.47 -7.96
C MET A 47 15.02 7.56 -6.78
N CYS A 48 15.11 8.64 -6.02
CA CYS A 48 14.36 8.85 -4.79
C CYS A 48 13.02 9.53 -5.05
N TYR A 49 11.99 9.18 -4.31
CA TYR A 49 10.69 9.83 -4.40
C TYR A 49 10.65 11.17 -3.66
N SER A 50 11.45 11.33 -2.62
CA SER A 50 11.46 12.53 -1.79
C SER A 50 12.88 13.02 -1.49
N GLU A 51 12.98 14.29 -1.10
CA GLU A 51 14.23 14.86 -0.62
C GLU A 51 14.70 14.18 0.68
N PHE A 52 13.79 13.71 1.52
CA PHE A 52 14.14 12.93 2.71
C PHE A 52 14.87 11.64 2.36
N ALA A 53 14.36 10.90 1.38
CA ALA A 53 15.00 9.68 0.89
C ALA A 53 16.38 9.97 0.29
N ARG A 54 16.50 11.03 -0.51
CA ARG A 54 17.77 11.48 -1.09
C ARG A 54 18.80 11.86 -0.02
N LYS A 55 18.36 12.64 0.97
CA LYS A 55 19.21 13.04 2.10
C LYS A 55 19.66 11.83 2.92
N TYR A 56 18.76 10.90 3.19
CA TYR A 56 19.08 9.66 3.89
C TYR A 56 20.19 8.89 3.19
N LEU A 57 20.11 8.72 1.86
CA LEU A 57 21.15 8.03 1.09
C LEU A 57 22.49 8.78 1.15
N ALA A 58 22.46 10.10 1.06
CA ALA A 58 23.67 10.93 1.19
C ALA A 58 24.32 10.78 2.57
N ASP A 59 23.52 10.75 3.63
CA ASP A 59 24.00 10.59 5.02
C ASP A 59 24.58 9.18 5.25
N THR A 60 24.17 8.18 4.47
CA THR A 60 24.77 6.83 4.50
C THR A 60 26.02 6.70 3.62
N GLY A 61 26.48 7.78 3.02
CA GLY A 61 27.72 7.83 2.24
C GLY A 61 27.57 7.42 0.77
N LEU A 62 26.34 7.29 0.26
CA LEU A 62 26.14 7.01 -1.17
C LEU A 62 26.42 8.27 -2.02
N PRO A 63 26.99 8.09 -3.24
CA PRO A 63 27.38 9.22 -4.10
C PRO A 63 26.19 10.11 -4.48
N LYS A 64 26.28 11.40 -4.19
CA LYS A 64 25.25 12.38 -4.54
C LYS A 64 25.06 12.52 -6.05
N GLU A 65 26.09 12.29 -6.81
CA GLU A 65 26.11 12.38 -8.29
C GLU A 65 25.30 11.27 -8.94
N ARG A 66 24.96 10.23 -8.18
CA ARG A 66 24.17 9.07 -8.65
C ARG A 66 22.84 8.95 -7.93
N THR A 67 22.46 9.99 -7.18
CA THR A 67 21.22 9.99 -6.38
C THR A 67 20.36 11.16 -6.80
N TYR A 68 19.25 10.87 -7.49
CA TYR A 68 18.35 11.84 -8.07
C TYR A 68 17.00 11.82 -7.37
N GLN A 69 16.41 12.98 -7.15
CA GLN A 69 15.01 13.07 -6.73
C GLN A 69 14.14 13.13 -8.00
N THR A 70 13.36 12.08 -8.21
CA THR A 70 12.47 11.95 -9.38
C THR A 70 11.00 12.15 -9.04
N GLY A 71 10.65 12.06 -7.77
CA GLY A 71 9.26 11.94 -7.34
C GLY A 71 8.70 10.53 -7.51
N SER A 72 7.51 10.31 -6.98
CA SER A 72 6.76 9.07 -7.18
C SER A 72 6.03 9.10 -8.53
N PRO A 73 5.99 7.98 -9.28
CA PRO A 73 5.18 7.88 -10.49
C PRO A 73 3.69 7.79 -10.20
N MET A 74 3.28 7.64 -8.93
CA MET A 74 1.89 7.42 -8.56
C MET A 74 0.98 8.56 -9.01
N ALA A 75 1.41 9.81 -8.83
CA ALA A 75 0.64 10.98 -9.25
C ALA A 75 0.38 10.98 -10.77
N GLU A 76 1.39 10.60 -11.57
CA GLU A 76 1.26 10.50 -13.03
C GLU A 76 0.28 9.38 -13.41
N VAL A 77 0.41 8.19 -12.79
CA VAL A 77 -0.49 7.05 -13.02
C VAL A 77 -1.94 7.40 -12.67
N LEU A 78 -2.16 8.06 -11.54
CA LEU A 78 -3.50 8.49 -11.12
C LEU A 78 -4.07 9.54 -12.09
N HIS A 79 -3.26 10.50 -12.50
CA HIS A 79 -3.68 11.53 -13.46
C HIS A 79 -4.09 10.92 -14.80
N MET A 80 -3.30 10.00 -15.33
CA MET A 80 -3.59 9.30 -16.59
C MET A 80 -4.88 8.46 -16.54
N ASN A 81 -5.26 7.99 -15.35
CA ASN A 81 -6.47 7.18 -15.17
C ASN A 81 -7.65 7.94 -14.56
N LEU A 82 -7.49 9.23 -14.24
CA LEU A 82 -8.48 10.01 -13.49
C LEU A 82 -9.88 9.98 -14.14
N GLU A 83 -9.95 10.11 -15.45
CA GLU A 83 -11.22 10.04 -16.18
C GLU A 83 -11.91 8.67 -16.03
N LYS A 84 -11.14 7.57 -16.08
CA LYS A 84 -11.66 6.21 -15.89
C LYS A 84 -12.10 5.98 -14.44
N ILE A 85 -11.33 6.51 -13.49
CA ILE A 85 -11.66 6.47 -12.07
C ILE A 85 -12.98 7.21 -11.82
N GLN A 86 -13.12 8.41 -12.36
CA GLN A 86 -14.34 9.21 -12.22
C GLN A 86 -15.58 8.56 -12.85
N LYS A 87 -15.42 7.87 -13.97
CA LYS A 87 -16.50 7.16 -14.66
C LYS A 87 -16.88 5.82 -14.04
N SER A 88 -16.12 5.32 -13.07
CA SER A 88 -16.45 4.06 -12.39
C SER A 88 -17.80 4.17 -11.67
N ASP A 89 -18.64 3.17 -11.88
CA ASP A 89 -19.96 2.99 -11.26
C ASP A 89 -19.91 2.16 -9.96
N VAL A 90 -18.71 1.94 -9.41
CA VAL A 90 -18.49 1.02 -8.29
C VAL A 90 -19.31 1.37 -7.04
N LEU A 91 -19.55 2.64 -6.76
CA LEU A 91 -20.39 3.06 -5.63
C LEU A 91 -21.82 2.54 -5.81
N GLU A 92 -22.38 2.72 -7.01
CA GLU A 92 -23.73 2.27 -7.36
C GLU A 92 -23.82 0.74 -7.31
N ARG A 93 -22.86 0.02 -7.93
CA ARG A 93 -22.79 -1.45 -7.92
C ARG A 93 -22.71 -2.04 -6.52
N LEU A 94 -22.05 -1.36 -5.59
CA LEU A 94 -21.88 -1.81 -4.21
C LEU A 94 -22.91 -1.21 -3.24
N GLY A 95 -23.82 -0.35 -3.74
CA GLY A 95 -24.81 0.32 -2.91
C GLY A 95 -24.16 1.17 -1.80
N LEU A 96 -23.13 1.94 -2.16
CA LEU A 96 -22.41 2.85 -1.26
C LEU A 96 -22.68 4.29 -1.63
N GLU A 97 -22.72 5.15 -0.64
CA GLU A 97 -22.86 6.59 -0.82
C GLU A 97 -21.58 7.29 -0.41
N LYS A 98 -21.27 8.38 -1.11
CA LYS A 98 -20.11 9.22 -0.78
C LYS A 98 -20.14 9.65 0.69
N ASP A 99 -18.98 9.61 1.34
CA ASP A 99 -18.75 9.99 2.75
C ASP A 99 -19.58 9.18 3.78
N LYS A 100 -20.19 8.04 3.36
CA LYS A 100 -21.01 7.19 4.24
C LYS A 100 -20.49 5.75 4.37
N TYR A 101 -19.21 5.53 4.17
CA TYR A 101 -18.56 4.24 4.42
C TYR A 101 -17.08 4.42 4.75
N ILE A 102 -16.52 3.41 5.37
CA ILE A 102 -15.08 3.28 5.60
C ILE A 102 -14.54 2.23 4.64
N LEU A 103 -13.41 2.51 3.99
CA LEU A 103 -12.71 1.55 3.15
C LEU A 103 -11.60 0.89 3.96
N LEU A 104 -11.60 -0.44 4.01
CA LEU A 104 -10.57 -1.25 4.66
C LEU A 104 -9.76 -2.03 3.62
N SER A 105 -8.44 -1.95 3.69
CA SER A 105 -7.52 -2.78 2.93
C SER A 105 -6.38 -3.25 3.83
N ALA A 106 -6.44 -4.50 4.26
CA ALA A 106 -5.43 -5.13 5.10
C ALA A 106 -4.99 -6.45 4.46
N HIS A 107 -3.71 -6.54 4.11
CA HIS A 107 -3.17 -7.66 3.34
C HIS A 107 -1.73 -8.04 3.72
N ARG A 108 -1.08 -7.27 4.61
CA ARG A 108 0.29 -7.59 5.05
C ARG A 108 0.32 -8.89 5.83
N GLU A 109 1.34 -9.70 5.55
CA GLU A 109 1.53 -11.01 6.18
C GLU A 109 1.57 -10.91 7.70
N GLU A 110 2.23 -9.89 8.23
CA GLU A 110 2.36 -9.66 9.68
C GLU A 110 1.01 -9.47 10.38
N ASN A 111 0.04 -8.88 9.66
CA ASN A 111 -1.30 -8.64 10.19
C ASN A 111 -2.22 -9.84 10.00
N ILE A 112 -2.01 -10.62 8.94
CA ILE A 112 -2.90 -11.72 8.57
C ILE A 112 -2.43 -13.05 9.14
N ASP A 113 -1.12 -13.33 9.16
CA ASP A 113 -0.59 -14.64 9.58
C ASP A 113 -0.46 -14.75 11.09
N SER A 114 -0.19 -13.67 11.81
CA SER A 114 -0.18 -13.63 13.26
C SER A 114 -1.60 -13.67 13.80
N GLU A 115 -1.97 -14.72 14.52
CA GLU A 115 -3.30 -14.86 15.14
C GLU A 115 -3.64 -13.67 16.05
N LYS A 116 -2.69 -13.24 16.86
CA LYS A 116 -2.85 -12.09 17.76
C LYS A 116 -3.15 -10.81 16.98
N ASN A 117 -2.36 -10.52 15.94
CA ASN A 117 -2.52 -9.30 15.14
C ASN A 117 -3.83 -9.34 14.36
N PHE A 118 -4.16 -10.51 13.79
CA PHE A 118 -5.40 -10.76 13.07
C PHE A 118 -6.64 -10.49 13.95
N LEU A 119 -6.69 -11.08 15.13
CA LEU A 119 -7.79 -10.88 16.07
C LEU A 119 -7.88 -9.43 16.54
N SER A 120 -6.74 -8.79 16.82
CA SER A 120 -6.70 -7.37 17.21
C SER A 120 -7.22 -6.46 16.11
N LEU A 121 -6.81 -6.71 14.85
CA LEU A 121 -7.24 -5.94 13.69
C LEU A 121 -8.77 -6.02 13.51
N PHE A 122 -9.32 -7.24 13.46
CA PHE A 122 -10.74 -7.39 13.18
C PHE A 122 -11.63 -7.03 14.37
N THR A 123 -11.12 -7.13 15.61
CA THR A 123 -11.79 -6.55 16.78
C THR A 123 -11.89 -5.03 16.65
N ALA A 124 -10.81 -4.37 16.24
CA ALA A 124 -10.83 -2.92 16.00
C ALA A 124 -11.76 -2.53 14.84
N VAL A 125 -11.81 -3.35 13.78
CA VAL A 125 -12.74 -3.15 12.64
C VAL A 125 -14.20 -3.22 13.09
N ASN A 126 -14.56 -4.23 13.90
CA ASN A 126 -15.91 -4.35 14.47
C ASN A 126 -16.25 -3.14 15.36
N ALA A 127 -15.30 -2.71 16.21
CA ALA A 127 -15.49 -1.53 17.05
C ALA A 127 -15.67 -0.22 16.24
N LEU A 128 -14.98 -0.09 15.09
CA LEU A 128 -15.19 1.03 14.17
C LEU A 128 -16.59 0.98 13.54
N ALA A 129 -17.05 -0.19 13.09
CA ALA A 129 -18.38 -0.36 12.53
C ALA A 129 -19.47 0.02 13.54
N GLU A 130 -19.33 -0.40 14.78
CA GLU A 130 -20.25 -0.07 15.86
C GLU A 130 -20.22 1.44 16.19
N LYS A 131 -19.02 2.00 16.36
CA LYS A 131 -18.84 3.40 16.75
C LYS A 131 -19.41 4.40 15.76
N TYR A 132 -19.19 4.16 14.47
CA TYR A 132 -19.60 5.08 13.40
C TYR A 132 -20.93 4.73 12.78
N ASP A 133 -21.49 3.58 13.11
CA ASP A 133 -22.75 3.03 12.59
C ASP A 133 -22.86 3.14 11.06
N MET A 134 -21.80 2.74 10.36
CA MET A 134 -21.74 2.80 8.91
C MET A 134 -21.06 1.57 8.29
N PRO A 135 -21.29 1.29 7.00
CA PRO A 135 -20.63 0.19 6.31
C PRO A 135 -19.12 0.33 6.31
N ILE A 136 -18.42 -0.77 6.55
CA ILE A 136 -16.99 -0.92 6.28
C ILE A 136 -16.84 -1.85 5.09
N LEU A 137 -16.36 -1.33 3.96
CA LEU A 137 -16.05 -2.16 2.80
C LEU A 137 -14.63 -2.70 2.92
N TYR A 138 -14.49 -3.99 3.12
CA TYR A 138 -13.21 -4.66 3.18
C TYR A 138 -12.84 -5.24 1.81
N SER A 139 -11.89 -4.58 1.11
CA SER A 139 -11.25 -5.14 -0.09
C SER A 139 -10.30 -6.26 0.34
N CYS A 140 -10.81 -7.47 0.28
CA CYS A 140 -10.21 -8.64 0.92
C CYS A 140 -9.49 -9.53 -0.08
N HIS A 141 -8.18 -9.70 0.10
CA HIS A 141 -7.41 -10.67 -0.68
C HIS A 141 -7.88 -12.10 -0.36
N PRO A 142 -7.88 -13.03 -1.33
CA PRO A 142 -8.32 -14.42 -1.11
C PRO A 142 -7.68 -15.12 0.10
N ARG A 143 -6.39 -14.87 0.35
CA ARG A 143 -5.68 -15.38 1.53
C ARG A 143 -6.29 -14.88 2.84
N SER A 144 -6.59 -13.59 2.92
CA SER A 144 -7.21 -12.99 4.11
C SER A 144 -8.62 -13.49 4.32
N LYS A 145 -9.40 -13.70 3.25
CA LYS A 145 -10.73 -14.29 3.29
C LYS A 145 -10.69 -15.71 3.85
N HIS A 146 -9.79 -16.54 3.32
CA HIS A 146 -9.60 -17.91 3.80
C HIS A 146 -9.23 -17.93 5.30
N ARG A 147 -8.35 -17.03 5.73
CA ARG A 147 -7.97 -16.90 7.14
C ARG A 147 -9.15 -16.49 8.02
N LEU A 148 -10.00 -15.57 7.56
CA LEU A 148 -11.24 -15.19 8.25
C LEU A 148 -12.17 -16.41 8.46
N GLU A 149 -12.41 -17.15 7.39
CA GLU A 149 -13.25 -18.35 7.43
C GLU A 149 -12.70 -19.41 8.41
N GLN A 150 -11.39 -19.64 8.40
CA GLN A 150 -10.75 -20.60 9.31
C GLN A 150 -10.73 -20.17 10.77
N SER A 151 -10.63 -18.87 11.04
CA SER A 151 -10.56 -18.35 12.41
C SER A 151 -11.89 -18.44 13.16
N GLY A 152 -13.01 -18.59 12.45
CA GLY A 152 -14.35 -18.49 13.02
C GLY A 152 -14.70 -17.13 13.61
N PHE A 153 -13.88 -16.09 13.33
CA PHE A 153 -14.13 -14.74 13.83
C PHE A 153 -15.40 -14.16 13.23
N GLN A 154 -16.26 -13.64 14.10
CA GLN A 154 -17.53 -13.04 13.68
C GLN A 154 -17.34 -11.54 13.38
N LEU A 155 -17.47 -11.19 12.12
CA LEU A 155 -17.50 -9.80 11.69
C LEU A 155 -18.85 -9.16 12.03
N ASP A 156 -18.82 -7.88 12.36
CA ASP A 156 -20.02 -7.07 12.47
C ASP A 156 -20.80 -7.09 11.12
N PRO A 157 -22.14 -7.17 11.13
CA PRO A 157 -22.95 -7.20 9.90
C PRO A 157 -22.72 -6.03 8.94
N ARG A 158 -22.22 -4.90 9.45
CA ARG A 158 -21.86 -3.72 8.65
C ARG A 158 -20.52 -3.88 7.91
N VAL A 159 -19.69 -4.86 8.29
CA VAL A 159 -18.43 -5.16 7.58
C VAL A 159 -18.73 -6.05 6.38
N ARG A 160 -18.61 -5.46 5.20
CA ARG A 160 -18.87 -6.11 3.91
C ARG A 160 -17.55 -6.57 3.30
N VAL A 161 -17.34 -7.89 3.26
CA VAL A 161 -16.16 -8.50 2.65
C VAL A 161 -16.37 -8.56 1.13
N ASN A 162 -15.51 -7.91 0.38
CA ASN A 162 -15.52 -7.89 -1.08
C ASN A 162 -14.21 -8.43 -1.64
N GLU A 163 -14.28 -9.08 -2.78
CA GLU A 163 -13.06 -9.49 -3.49
C GLU A 163 -12.23 -8.27 -3.93
N PRO A 164 -10.92 -8.45 -4.20
CA PRO A 164 -10.07 -7.35 -4.63
C PRO A 164 -10.65 -6.66 -5.86
N LEU A 165 -10.71 -5.35 -5.78
CA LEU A 165 -11.23 -4.50 -6.85
C LEU A 165 -10.12 -4.09 -7.81
N GLY A 166 -10.48 -3.81 -9.06
CA GLY A 166 -9.56 -3.24 -10.02
C GLY A 166 -9.11 -1.83 -9.64
N PHE A 167 -7.99 -1.39 -10.19
CA PHE A 167 -7.35 -0.11 -9.88
C PHE A 167 -8.32 1.09 -9.91
N ASN A 168 -9.11 1.23 -10.98
CA ASN A 168 -10.02 2.37 -11.13
C ASN A 168 -11.14 2.37 -10.09
N ASP A 169 -11.73 1.21 -9.82
CA ASP A 169 -12.81 1.05 -8.85
C ASP A 169 -12.30 1.30 -7.43
N TYR A 170 -11.13 0.74 -7.09
CA TYR A 170 -10.53 0.94 -5.78
C TYR A 170 -10.21 2.42 -5.53
N ASN A 171 -9.60 3.11 -6.50
CA ASN A 171 -9.33 4.54 -6.38
C ASN A 171 -10.61 5.38 -6.32
N LYS A 172 -11.66 5.01 -7.06
CA LYS A 172 -12.97 5.66 -6.93
C LYS A 172 -13.53 5.53 -5.52
N LEU A 173 -13.39 4.35 -4.91
CA LEU A 173 -13.80 4.15 -3.52
C LEU A 173 -12.94 4.94 -2.54
N GLN A 174 -11.62 5.02 -2.75
CA GLN A 174 -10.76 5.85 -1.91
C GLN A 174 -11.18 7.33 -1.91
N MET A 175 -11.45 7.89 -3.09
CA MET A 175 -11.87 9.29 -3.27
C MET A 175 -13.22 9.63 -2.61
N ASN A 176 -14.05 8.65 -2.32
CA ASN A 176 -15.42 8.85 -1.84
C ASN A 176 -15.67 8.25 -0.46
N ALA A 177 -14.69 7.62 0.15
CA ALA A 177 -14.80 7.09 1.51
C ALA A 177 -14.73 8.21 2.56
N LEU A 178 -15.46 8.06 3.66
CA LEU A 178 -15.30 8.93 4.84
C LEU A 178 -13.88 8.82 5.43
N ALA A 179 -13.38 7.59 5.46
CA ALA A 179 -12.03 7.29 5.96
C ALA A 179 -11.52 6.01 5.30
N ILE A 180 -10.19 5.87 5.27
CA ILE A 180 -9.52 4.67 4.78
C ILE A 180 -8.66 4.10 5.90
N VAL A 181 -8.79 2.80 6.13
CA VAL A 181 -7.93 2.04 7.03
C VAL A 181 -7.14 1.06 6.19
N SER A 182 -5.82 1.18 6.19
CA SER A 182 -4.97 0.35 5.33
C SER A 182 -3.60 0.12 5.95
N ASP A 183 -3.02 -1.03 5.64
CA ASP A 183 -1.61 -1.35 5.89
C ASP A 183 -0.75 -1.19 4.61
N SER A 184 -1.31 -0.64 3.53
CA SER A 184 -0.60 -0.39 2.27
C SER A 184 0.37 0.78 2.39
N GLY A 185 1.58 0.58 1.85
CA GLY A 185 2.59 1.65 1.75
C GLY A 185 2.27 2.71 0.69
N THR A 186 1.38 2.44 -0.28
CA THR A 186 1.01 3.37 -1.35
C THR A 186 -0.08 4.36 -0.94
N LEU A 187 -0.84 4.05 0.12
CA LEU A 187 -1.93 4.90 0.58
C LEU A 187 -1.54 6.37 0.82
N PRO A 188 -0.39 6.69 1.46
CA PRO A 188 0.03 8.08 1.63
C PRO A 188 0.26 8.83 0.31
N GLU A 189 0.77 8.12 -0.72
CA GLU A 189 1.01 8.70 -2.05
C GLU A 189 -0.31 8.95 -2.78
N GLU A 190 -1.21 7.97 -2.77
CA GLU A 190 -2.53 8.06 -3.38
C GLU A 190 -3.39 9.14 -2.71
N SER A 191 -3.42 9.18 -1.38
CA SER A 191 -4.20 10.17 -0.63
C SER A 191 -3.69 11.59 -0.84
N SER A 192 -2.38 11.80 -0.97
CA SER A 192 -1.81 13.13 -1.26
C SER A 192 -2.21 13.68 -2.64
N PHE A 193 -2.58 12.82 -3.57
CA PHE A 193 -3.06 13.20 -4.88
C PHE A 193 -4.53 13.67 -4.85
N TYR A 194 -5.34 13.14 -3.93
CA TYR A 194 -6.78 13.43 -3.86
C TYR A 194 -7.12 14.61 -2.93
N LEU A 195 -6.16 15.10 -2.15
CA LEU A 195 -6.30 16.29 -1.29
C LEU A 195 -6.00 17.57 -2.06
#